data_2fadc93175de6028501833e3fad71cd2
#
_entry.id   2fadc93175de6028501833e3fad71cd2
#
_cell.length_a   1.000
_cell.length_b   1.000
_cell.length_c   1.000
_cell.angle_alpha   90.00
_cell.angle_beta   90.00
_cell.angle_gamma   90.00
#
_symmetry.space_group_name_H-M   'P 1'
#
loop_
_entity.id
_entity.type
_entity.pdbx_description
1 polymer ?
#
loop_
_entity_poly.entity_id
_entity_poly.type
_entity_poly.pdbx_seq_one_letter_code
_entity_poly.pdbx_strand_id
1 'polypeptide(L)'
;MEAPLPDRLARVGTPSAAQAIVQQTAPERSAARPTPRWADAAAVVLYLALACWVTSGLWRHIDALALVNGGSDVHFFEWALIHATRIFTHGENPLFTPQLNAPNGVNMMANTGLLGLTVPLAPVTLLFGPAVAFTVMLTGGLTATAWAWYHVLSRHIVGYWPAALVGGLFAGFAPGMVNQVNGHPDLVNQFLIPFIVWRAISLRTARDGVVLGLLVTWQAFLNEELLFQAGLAVAVFVAVYAVFRPAEVRARVRPFLSGLWATLLTAGALLAYPLWFQFYGPQSYRGLPEIVLGYGTDVRAFAAFAQSSLVRHGASHSSYGGPPEENTFFGAPLLIAVGLIVVWLWRRHVAVRALTVVALVFAALSLGRTVKVGGHTVLQHGPMSLLDHLQLFDSVVPTRFGLALVPVIAILLAFSVDAAATTSHAWLRYGWTLVLVAALLPIAPWPVPAERAAPVPGFFTSGQWHQYVPDDESVFVVNSVFWVGSFTTMDWDNATGQAYRMVGGYFLGPFPDASGNYGPPLRPTAELLINIVQYGASTRITAAQRAAFRADVRYWHAAIVVLSPAAPHYDQLRNVLDQLTGRPAQRVPGALLWDVRTLSG
;
A
#
# COMPACT_ATOMS: atom_id res chain seq x y z
N MET A 1 -56.42 39.06 -30.03
CA MET A 1 -55.01 39.38 -30.24
C MET A 1 -54.27 38.73 -29.05
N GLU A 2 -54.03 37.43 -29.19
CA GLU A 2 -53.41 36.56 -28.18
C GLU A 2 -51.91 36.51 -28.41
N ALA A 3 -51.13 36.75 -27.36
CA ALA A 3 -49.69 36.54 -27.40
C ALA A 3 -49.35 35.10 -26.92
N PRO A 4 -48.45 34.38 -27.58
CA PRO A 4 -48.10 33.03 -27.18
C PRO A 4 -47.06 33.04 -26.04
N LEU A 5 -47.28 32.19 -25.05
CA LEU A 5 -46.36 31.84 -23.97
C LEU A 5 -45.13 31.08 -24.50
N PRO A 6 -43.93 31.30 -23.99
CA PRO A 6 -42.76 30.52 -24.41
C PRO A 6 -42.72 29.16 -23.71
N ASP A 7 -42.64 28.15 -24.53
CA ASP A 7 -42.45 26.74 -24.20
C ASP A 7 -41.08 26.54 -23.51
N ARG A 8 -41.05 26.39 -22.18
CA ARG A 8 -39.91 25.88 -21.43
C ARG A 8 -39.98 24.35 -21.46
N LEU A 9 -39.55 23.74 -22.55
CA LEU A 9 -39.22 22.32 -22.58
C LEU A 9 -38.06 22.06 -21.61
N ALA A 10 -38.41 21.53 -20.46
CA ALA A 10 -37.48 20.92 -19.54
C ALA A 10 -36.69 19.82 -20.29
N ARG A 11 -35.41 20.04 -20.56
CA ARG A 11 -34.52 19.00 -21.03
C ARG A 11 -34.35 17.99 -19.88
N VAL A 12 -35.17 16.97 -19.86
CA VAL A 12 -34.95 15.76 -19.09
C VAL A 12 -33.69 15.13 -19.68
N GLY A 13 -32.58 15.31 -19.02
CA GLY A 13 -31.31 14.71 -19.42
C GLY A 13 -31.47 13.18 -19.51
N THR A 14 -31.19 12.62 -20.66
CA THR A 14 -31.14 11.16 -20.87
C THR A 14 -30.19 10.55 -19.86
N PRO A 15 -30.59 9.49 -19.13
CA PRO A 15 -29.78 8.87 -18.10
C PRO A 15 -28.42 8.42 -18.65
N SER A 16 -27.36 8.57 -17.85
CA SER A 16 -25.99 8.23 -18.25
C SER A 16 -25.90 6.72 -18.58
N ALA A 17 -25.00 6.31 -19.47
CA ALA A 17 -24.92 4.91 -19.94
C ALA A 17 -24.38 3.95 -18.87
N ALA A 18 -23.58 4.46 -17.92
CA ALA A 18 -23.25 3.70 -16.74
C ALA A 18 -24.50 3.50 -15.87
N GLN A 19 -25.37 4.50 -15.80
CA GLN A 19 -26.71 4.33 -15.25
C GLN A 19 -27.55 3.33 -16.06
N ALA A 20 -27.41 3.26 -17.38
CA ALA A 20 -28.12 2.28 -18.18
C ALA A 20 -27.53 0.85 -18.09
N ILE A 21 -26.21 0.68 -17.98
CA ILE A 21 -25.60 -0.65 -17.66
C ILE A 21 -26.08 -1.14 -16.30
N VAL A 22 -26.08 -0.26 -15.31
CA VAL A 22 -26.53 -0.56 -13.95
C VAL A 22 -28.05 -0.55 -13.86
N GLN A 23 -28.76 0.28 -14.65
CA GLN A 23 -30.22 0.38 -14.63
C GLN A 23 -30.95 -0.78 -15.30
N GLN A 24 -30.38 -1.37 -16.36
CA GLN A 24 -30.95 -2.59 -16.96
C GLN A 24 -30.57 -3.86 -16.19
N THR A 25 -29.60 -3.78 -15.27
CA THR A 25 -29.22 -4.88 -14.38
C THR A 25 -29.82 -4.74 -12.97
N ALA A 26 -30.30 -3.56 -12.61
CA ALA A 26 -31.09 -3.37 -11.39
C ALA A 26 -32.56 -3.73 -11.66
N PRO A 27 -33.29 -4.35 -10.69
CA PRO A 27 -34.75 -4.43 -10.78
C PRO A 27 -35.32 -3.04 -11.01
N GLU A 28 -36.44 -2.93 -11.74
CA GLU A 28 -37.14 -1.66 -12.03
C GLU A 28 -37.02 -0.72 -10.84
N ARG A 29 -36.31 0.41 -11.03
CA ARG A 29 -36.05 1.34 -9.93
C ARG A 29 -37.40 1.78 -9.37
N SER A 30 -37.78 1.26 -8.24
CA SER A 30 -38.58 2.05 -7.30
C SER A 30 -37.83 3.37 -7.16
N ALA A 31 -38.46 4.48 -7.49
CA ALA A 31 -37.87 5.82 -7.63
C ALA A 31 -36.79 6.02 -6.56
N ALA A 32 -35.51 6.08 -7.00
CA ALA A 32 -34.36 6.07 -6.11
C ALA A 32 -34.57 7.22 -5.10
N ARG A 33 -34.78 6.88 -3.85
CA ARG A 33 -34.92 7.90 -2.81
C ARG A 33 -33.60 8.63 -2.72
N PRO A 34 -33.58 9.95 -2.87
CA PRO A 34 -32.34 10.70 -2.79
C PRO A 34 -31.66 10.38 -1.44
N THR A 35 -30.37 10.02 -1.48
CA THR A 35 -29.59 9.80 -0.26
C THR A 35 -29.68 11.06 0.59
N PRO A 36 -30.20 11.02 1.80
CA PRO A 36 -30.32 12.21 2.63
C PRO A 36 -28.92 12.69 3.04
N ARG A 37 -28.69 14.00 3.07
CA ARG A 37 -27.38 14.59 3.39
C ARG A 37 -26.83 14.13 4.75
N TRP A 38 -27.70 13.88 5.72
CA TRP A 38 -27.27 13.36 7.02
C TRP A 38 -26.67 11.94 6.94
N ALA A 39 -27.09 11.11 5.96
CA ALA A 39 -26.55 9.77 5.78
C ALA A 39 -25.08 9.81 5.31
N ASP A 40 -24.72 10.79 4.47
CA ASP A 40 -23.33 11.00 4.06
C ASP A 40 -22.46 11.39 5.28
N ALA A 41 -22.94 12.31 6.11
CA ALA A 41 -22.24 12.70 7.34
C ALA A 41 -22.14 11.54 8.34
N ALA A 42 -23.23 10.78 8.52
CA ALA A 42 -23.23 9.61 9.40
C ALA A 42 -22.25 8.52 8.92
N ALA A 43 -22.16 8.30 7.59
CA ALA A 43 -21.19 7.37 7.01
C ALA A 43 -19.75 7.82 7.31
N VAL A 44 -19.41 9.09 7.11
CA VAL A 44 -18.08 9.63 7.42
C VAL A 44 -17.76 9.46 8.90
N VAL A 45 -18.69 9.84 9.80
CA VAL A 45 -18.49 9.72 11.26
C VAL A 45 -18.29 8.27 11.68
N LEU A 46 -19.09 7.34 11.14
CA LEU A 46 -18.96 5.90 11.41
C LEU A 46 -17.58 5.38 10.96
N TYR A 47 -17.18 5.69 9.73
CA TYR A 47 -15.91 5.21 9.19
C TYR A 47 -14.71 5.83 9.91
N LEU A 48 -14.78 7.12 10.26
CA LEU A 48 -13.75 7.76 11.05
C LEU A 48 -13.63 7.15 12.46
N ALA A 49 -14.75 6.88 13.12
CA ALA A 49 -14.76 6.23 14.43
C ALA A 49 -14.14 4.84 14.38
N LEU A 50 -14.45 4.06 13.34
CA LEU A 50 -13.85 2.73 13.13
C LEU A 50 -12.36 2.83 12.78
N ALA A 51 -11.96 3.80 11.96
CA ALA A 51 -10.56 4.03 11.64
C ALA A 51 -9.75 4.42 12.88
N CYS A 52 -10.28 5.33 13.71
CA CYS A 52 -9.69 5.67 15.01
C CYS A 52 -9.65 4.46 15.96
N TRP A 53 -10.64 3.58 15.93
CA TRP A 53 -10.62 2.33 16.69
C TRP A 53 -9.49 1.42 16.23
N VAL A 54 -9.35 1.18 14.92
CA VAL A 54 -8.29 0.34 14.33
C VAL A 54 -6.90 0.87 14.67
N THR A 55 -6.70 2.19 14.58
CA THR A 55 -5.41 2.86 14.81
C THR A 55 -5.26 3.35 16.26
N SER A 56 -6.15 2.95 17.17
CA SER A 56 -6.20 3.48 18.55
C SER A 56 -4.91 3.29 19.34
N GLY A 57 -4.13 2.24 19.04
CA GLY A 57 -2.82 2.03 19.63
C GLY A 57 -1.88 3.21 19.38
N LEU A 58 -1.80 3.69 18.14
CA LEU A 58 -0.95 4.82 17.76
C LEU A 58 -1.44 6.14 18.37
N TRP A 59 -2.76 6.40 18.36
CA TRP A 59 -3.32 7.65 18.90
C TRP A 59 -3.12 7.83 20.41
N ARG A 60 -2.95 6.74 21.17
CA ARG A 60 -2.77 6.82 22.63
C ARG A 60 -1.42 7.40 23.04
N HIS A 61 -0.36 7.10 22.28
CA HIS A 61 1.01 7.51 22.59
C HIS A 61 1.78 7.71 21.28
N ILE A 62 1.42 8.73 20.54
CA ILE A 62 1.82 8.96 19.15
C ILE A 62 3.35 8.97 18.93
N ASP A 63 4.10 9.58 19.86
CA ASP A 63 5.56 9.70 19.76
C ASP A 63 6.32 8.54 20.44
N ALA A 64 5.60 7.60 21.05
CA ALA A 64 6.21 6.56 21.89
C ALA A 64 5.90 5.13 21.42
N LEU A 65 4.96 4.97 20.48
CA LEU A 65 4.54 3.66 19.98
C LEU A 65 4.78 3.52 18.49
N ALA A 66 5.24 2.33 18.11
CA ALA A 66 5.39 1.84 16.75
C ALA A 66 4.48 0.64 16.53
N LEU A 67 4.19 0.32 15.26
CA LEU A 67 3.42 -0.87 14.90
C LEU A 67 4.26 -2.13 15.09
N VAL A 68 3.76 -3.11 15.84
CA VAL A 68 4.46 -4.39 16.11
C VAL A 68 4.81 -5.15 14.84
N ASN A 69 3.90 -5.16 13.87
CA ASN A 69 4.06 -5.88 12.61
C ASN A 69 4.46 -4.95 11.44
N GLY A 70 4.84 -3.72 11.72
CA GLY A 70 5.11 -2.70 10.70
C GLY A 70 6.41 -2.90 9.93
N GLY A 71 7.35 -3.60 10.53
CA GLY A 71 8.64 -3.88 9.89
C GLY A 71 9.36 -2.62 9.41
N SER A 72 10.13 -2.78 8.35
CA SER A 72 10.92 -1.72 7.73
C SER A 72 10.09 -0.64 7.05
N ASP A 73 8.92 -1.01 6.57
CA ASP A 73 8.08 -0.13 5.74
C ASP A 73 7.59 1.09 6.52
N VAL A 74 7.22 0.92 7.80
CA VAL A 74 6.81 2.05 8.66
C VAL A 74 7.89 3.12 8.72
N HIS A 75 9.14 2.72 8.99
CA HIS A 75 10.28 3.63 9.13
C HIS A 75 10.59 4.35 7.81
N PHE A 76 10.44 3.64 6.67
CA PHE A 76 10.59 4.23 5.35
C PHE A 76 9.48 5.26 5.05
N PHE A 77 8.23 4.98 5.41
CA PHE A 77 7.14 5.92 5.16
C PHE A 77 7.21 7.15 6.08
N GLU A 78 7.64 7.01 7.33
CA GLU A 78 7.94 8.16 8.19
C GLU A 78 9.11 8.97 7.64
N TRP A 79 10.14 8.29 7.11
CA TRP A 79 11.24 8.92 6.41
C TRP A 79 10.75 9.70 5.16
N ALA A 80 9.88 9.10 4.35
CA ALA A 80 9.30 9.74 3.16
C ALA A 80 8.45 10.98 3.50
N LEU A 81 7.76 11.00 4.65
CA LEU A 81 7.03 12.16 5.15
C LEU A 81 7.99 13.34 5.46
N ILE A 82 9.15 13.07 6.06
CA ILE A 82 10.17 14.10 6.31
C ILE A 82 10.79 14.55 5.00
N HIS A 83 11.16 13.64 4.08
CA HIS A 83 11.66 13.98 2.76
C HIS A 83 10.70 14.93 2.02
N ALA A 84 9.39 14.69 2.09
CA ALA A 84 8.40 15.60 1.50
C ALA A 84 8.46 17.02 2.08
N THR A 85 8.80 17.19 3.37
CA THR A 85 9.00 18.53 3.94
C THR A 85 10.26 19.20 3.39
N ARG A 86 11.32 18.42 3.15
CA ARG A 86 12.61 18.93 2.63
C ARG A 86 12.52 19.41 1.18
N ILE A 87 11.57 18.88 0.40
CA ILE A 87 11.25 19.42 -0.93
C ILE A 87 10.95 20.93 -0.83
N PHE A 88 10.18 21.35 0.18
CA PHE A 88 9.79 22.75 0.35
C PHE A 88 10.81 23.57 1.15
N THR A 89 11.46 22.98 2.14
CA THR A 89 12.34 23.72 3.07
C THR A 89 13.79 23.81 2.56
N HIS A 90 14.24 22.83 1.76
CA HIS A 90 15.61 22.74 1.26
C HIS A 90 15.69 22.69 -0.28
N GLY A 91 14.55 22.68 -0.99
CA GLY A 91 14.53 22.58 -2.45
C GLY A 91 15.00 21.21 -2.98
N GLU A 92 14.84 20.14 -2.20
CA GLU A 92 15.28 18.81 -2.61
C GLU A 92 14.45 18.26 -3.78
N ASN A 93 15.08 17.40 -4.57
CA ASN A 93 14.41 16.75 -5.70
C ASN A 93 13.36 15.72 -5.17
N PRO A 94 12.06 15.86 -5.50
CA PRO A 94 11.05 14.90 -5.05
C PRO A 94 11.25 13.48 -5.58
N LEU A 95 11.95 13.30 -6.71
CA LEU A 95 12.12 12.01 -7.37
C LEU A 95 13.42 11.30 -7.01
N PHE A 96 14.35 12.00 -6.33
CA PHE A 96 15.64 11.44 -5.96
C PHE A 96 16.17 12.05 -4.66
N THR A 97 16.71 11.21 -3.79
CA THR A 97 17.34 11.67 -2.55
C THR A 97 18.78 11.20 -2.43
N PRO A 98 19.73 12.08 -2.03
CA PRO A 98 21.07 11.68 -1.64
C PRO A 98 21.18 11.32 -0.14
N GLN A 99 20.10 11.49 0.66
CA GLN A 99 20.15 11.32 2.12
C GLN A 99 20.18 9.84 2.55
N LEU A 100 19.68 8.93 1.70
CA LEU A 100 19.82 7.48 1.85
C LEU A 100 20.85 6.91 0.88
N ASN A 101 21.42 5.74 1.22
CA ASN A 101 22.31 4.98 0.34
C ASN A 101 23.55 5.77 -0.11
N ALA A 102 24.13 6.55 0.78
CA ALA A 102 25.34 7.31 0.43
C ALA A 102 26.46 6.38 -0.10
N PRO A 103 27.17 6.77 -1.19
CA PRO A 103 27.04 8.01 -1.96
C PRO A 103 26.03 7.96 -3.11
N ASN A 104 25.39 6.81 -3.39
CA ASN A 104 24.64 6.58 -4.62
C ASN A 104 23.26 7.25 -4.64
N GLY A 105 22.67 7.49 -3.47
CA GLY A 105 21.30 7.98 -3.35
C GLY A 105 20.25 6.93 -3.68
N VAL A 106 18.98 7.35 -3.69
CA VAL A 106 17.80 6.49 -3.93
C VAL A 106 16.85 7.15 -4.91
N ASN A 107 16.38 6.38 -5.88
CA ASN A 107 15.32 6.78 -6.81
C ASN A 107 13.95 6.64 -6.12
N MET A 108 13.35 7.76 -5.75
CA MET A 108 12.07 7.80 -5.02
C MET A 108 10.88 7.41 -5.88
N MET A 109 10.98 7.51 -7.22
CA MET A 109 9.96 7.01 -8.14
C MET A 109 10.00 5.48 -8.28
N ALA A 110 11.19 4.86 -8.17
CA ALA A 110 11.34 3.40 -8.16
C ALA A 110 11.06 2.79 -6.77
N ASN A 111 10.76 3.64 -5.78
CA ASN A 111 10.31 3.25 -4.44
C ASN A 111 8.89 3.77 -4.20
N THR A 112 8.15 3.15 -3.30
CA THR A 112 6.79 3.60 -2.95
C THR A 112 6.87 4.86 -2.09
N GLY A 113 7.37 5.96 -2.66
CA GLY A 113 7.61 7.24 -1.95
C GLY A 113 6.33 8.00 -1.60
N LEU A 114 5.14 7.55 -2.05
CA LEU A 114 3.82 8.12 -1.74
C LEU A 114 3.73 9.65 -1.94
N LEU A 115 4.42 10.20 -2.95
CA LEU A 115 4.42 11.65 -3.18
C LEU A 115 3.00 12.25 -3.27
N GLY A 116 2.03 11.46 -3.76
CA GLY A 116 0.61 11.86 -3.81
C GLY A 116 -0.05 12.05 -2.43
N LEU A 117 0.57 11.60 -1.34
CA LEU A 117 0.12 11.78 0.05
C LEU A 117 1.13 12.53 0.90
N THR A 118 2.42 12.19 0.80
CA THR A 118 3.46 12.78 1.66
C THR A 118 3.61 14.27 1.39
N VAL A 119 3.51 14.71 0.12
CA VAL A 119 3.53 16.14 -0.24
C VAL A 119 2.34 16.91 0.32
N PRO A 120 1.06 16.48 0.15
CA PRO A 120 -0.07 17.13 0.82
C PRO A 120 0.00 17.11 2.35
N LEU A 121 0.62 16.10 2.96
CA LEU A 121 0.80 15.98 4.41
C LEU A 121 2.03 16.71 4.95
N ALA A 122 2.88 17.28 4.10
CA ALA A 122 4.06 18.03 4.53
C ALA A 122 3.75 19.12 5.58
N PRO A 123 2.66 19.91 5.49
CA PRO A 123 2.30 20.86 6.55
C PRO A 123 2.01 20.17 7.89
N VAL A 124 1.36 18.99 7.89
CA VAL A 124 1.08 18.22 9.11
C VAL A 124 2.39 17.69 9.69
N THR A 125 3.28 17.18 8.84
CA THR A 125 4.60 16.70 9.25
C THR A 125 5.45 17.81 9.86
N LEU A 126 5.44 19.01 9.27
CA LEU A 126 6.18 20.17 9.78
C LEU A 126 5.65 20.67 11.13
N LEU A 127 4.33 20.65 11.33
CA LEU A 127 3.71 21.18 12.55
C LEU A 127 3.66 20.17 13.70
N PHE A 128 3.50 18.88 13.40
CA PHE A 128 3.18 17.85 14.39
C PHE A 128 4.14 16.65 14.36
N GLY A 129 5.09 16.62 13.45
CA GLY A 129 6.05 15.53 13.28
C GLY A 129 5.57 14.37 12.41
N PRO A 130 6.51 13.46 12.01
CA PRO A 130 6.23 12.37 11.08
C PRO A 130 5.29 11.30 11.66
N ALA A 131 5.39 10.97 12.95
CA ALA A 131 4.53 9.98 13.61
C ALA A 131 3.04 10.40 13.60
N VAL A 132 2.75 11.70 13.84
CA VAL A 132 1.38 12.24 13.71
C VAL A 132 0.91 12.17 12.28
N ALA A 133 1.73 12.60 11.32
CA ALA A 133 1.38 12.59 9.90
C ALA A 133 1.14 11.15 9.41
N PHE A 134 1.96 10.18 9.83
CA PHE A 134 1.79 8.77 9.53
C PHE A 134 0.48 8.20 10.09
N THR A 135 0.17 8.51 11.36
CA THR A 135 -1.09 8.07 11.99
C THR A 135 -2.32 8.69 11.31
N VAL A 136 -2.23 9.97 10.91
CA VAL A 136 -3.27 10.66 10.12
C VAL A 136 -3.42 10.01 8.75
N MET A 137 -2.33 9.64 8.10
CA MET A 137 -2.31 8.98 6.78
C MET A 137 -3.03 7.62 6.83
N LEU A 138 -2.81 6.81 7.85
CA LEU A 138 -3.48 5.52 8.04
C LEU A 138 -4.97 5.70 8.38
N THR A 139 -5.28 6.52 9.39
CA THR A 139 -6.67 6.76 9.84
C THR A 139 -7.50 7.41 8.74
N GLY A 140 -6.92 8.42 8.08
CA GLY A 140 -7.53 9.11 6.96
C GLY A 140 -7.74 8.21 5.75
N GLY A 141 -6.76 7.34 5.46
CA GLY A 141 -6.78 6.38 4.35
C GLY A 141 -7.94 5.38 4.46
N LEU A 142 -8.09 4.73 5.62
CA LEU A 142 -9.23 3.83 5.89
C LEU A 142 -10.57 4.57 5.73
N THR A 143 -10.68 5.76 6.35
CA THR A 143 -11.90 6.58 6.30
C THR A 143 -12.24 7.00 4.88
N ALA A 144 -11.27 7.55 4.15
CA ALA A 144 -11.45 8.05 2.79
C ALA A 144 -11.77 6.92 1.80
N THR A 145 -11.12 5.75 1.93
CA THR A 145 -11.39 4.57 1.10
C THR A 145 -12.80 4.04 1.32
N ALA A 146 -13.24 3.88 2.58
CA ALA A 146 -14.60 3.48 2.90
C ALA A 146 -15.64 4.47 2.37
N TRP A 147 -15.40 5.77 2.57
CA TRP A 147 -16.29 6.83 2.10
C TRP A 147 -16.35 6.91 0.57
N ALA A 148 -15.24 6.76 -0.11
CA ALA A 148 -15.18 6.82 -1.57
C ALA A 148 -16.01 5.68 -2.21
N TRP A 149 -15.88 4.46 -1.69
CA TRP A 149 -16.74 3.34 -2.10
C TRP A 149 -18.22 3.58 -1.75
N TYR A 150 -18.53 4.03 -0.54
CA TYR A 150 -19.90 4.41 -0.17
C TYR A 150 -20.46 5.45 -1.14
N HIS A 151 -19.69 6.48 -1.46
CA HIS A 151 -20.13 7.56 -2.35
C HIS A 151 -20.44 7.02 -3.75
N VAL A 152 -19.54 6.25 -4.36
CA VAL A 152 -19.76 5.68 -5.69
C VAL A 152 -20.93 4.70 -5.67
N LEU A 153 -21.03 3.83 -4.69
CA LEU A 153 -22.12 2.88 -4.54
C LEU A 153 -23.47 3.59 -4.40
N SER A 154 -23.60 4.56 -3.49
CA SER A 154 -24.86 5.25 -3.20
C SER A 154 -25.33 6.17 -4.31
N ARG A 155 -24.41 6.73 -5.11
CA ARG A 155 -24.77 7.66 -6.20
C ARG A 155 -25.00 6.98 -7.52
N HIS A 156 -24.37 5.83 -7.76
CA HIS A 156 -24.29 5.26 -9.10
C HIS A 156 -24.71 3.80 -9.22
N ILE A 157 -24.65 3.01 -8.13
CA ILE A 157 -24.75 1.55 -8.22
C ILE A 157 -25.99 0.98 -7.54
N VAL A 158 -26.31 1.40 -6.30
CA VAL A 158 -27.47 0.90 -5.55
C VAL A 158 -28.50 1.99 -5.26
N GLY A 159 -29.77 1.59 -5.11
CA GLY A 159 -30.87 2.50 -4.82
C GLY A 159 -31.12 2.75 -3.33
N TYR A 160 -30.61 1.87 -2.47
CA TYR A 160 -30.80 1.92 -1.02
C TYR A 160 -29.50 2.29 -0.32
N TRP A 161 -29.40 3.51 0.26
CA TRP A 161 -28.16 4.01 0.82
C TRP A 161 -27.52 3.12 1.92
N PRO A 162 -28.29 2.36 2.79
CA PRO A 162 -27.66 1.43 3.72
C PRO A 162 -26.92 0.28 3.03
N ALA A 163 -27.34 -0.10 1.81
CA ALA A 163 -26.59 -1.07 1.01
C ALA A 163 -25.20 -0.51 0.63
N ALA A 164 -25.14 0.76 0.25
CA ALA A 164 -23.87 1.45 0.00
C ALA A 164 -23.02 1.57 1.28
N LEU A 165 -23.66 1.82 2.44
CA LEU A 165 -22.97 1.88 3.74
C LEU A 165 -22.27 0.55 4.06
N VAL A 166 -22.95 -0.59 3.86
CA VAL A 166 -22.36 -1.92 4.08
C VAL A 166 -21.20 -2.17 3.10
N GLY A 167 -21.38 -1.80 1.82
CA GLY A 167 -20.32 -1.92 0.82
C GLY A 167 -19.09 -1.07 1.16
N GLY A 168 -19.28 0.19 1.52
CA GLY A 168 -18.19 1.09 1.94
C GLY A 168 -17.50 0.61 3.21
N LEU A 169 -18.27 0.13 4.20
CA LEU A 169 -17.74 -0.46 5.43
C LEU A 169 -16.81 -1.63 5.11
N PHE A 170 -17.25 -2.56 4.28
CA PHE A 170 -16.42 -3.70 3.92
C PHE A 170 -15.21 -3.28 3.10
N ALA A 171 -15.38 -2.36 2.13
CA ALA A 171 -14.28 -1.89 1.30
C ALA A 171 -13.15 -1.19 2.09
N GLY A 172 -13.49 -0.46 3.15
CA GLY A 172 -12.49 0.21 3.99
C GLY A 172 -11.95 -0.64 5.14
N PHE A 173 -12.73 -1.63 5.63
CA PHE A 173 -12.41 -2.34 6.87
C PHE A 173 -12.41 -3.88 6.73
N ALA A 174 -12.35 -4.41 5.51
CA ALA A 174 -12.11 -5.83 5.30
C ALA A 174 -10.76 -6.25 5.94
N PRO A 175 -10.61 -7.52 6.35
CA PRO A 175 -9.38 -7.98 7.02
C PRO A 175 -8.09 -7.60 6.28
N GLY A 176 -8.05 -7.77 4.94
CA GLY A 176 -6.90 -7.36 4.14
C GLY A 176 -6.60 -5.88 4.26
N MET A 177 -7.61 -4.99 4.29
CA MET A 177 -7.41 -3.56 4.45
C MET A 177 -6.88 -3.17 5.84
N VAL A 178 -7.41 -3.81 6.88
CA VAL A 178 -6.94 -3.58 8.26
C VAL A 178 -5.53 -4.10 8.47
N ASN A 179 -5.19 -5.23 7.86
CA ASN A 179 -3.83 -5.78 7.94
C ASN A 179 -2.78 -4.88 7.27
N GLN A 180 -3.14 -4.20 6.18
CA GLN A 180 -2.25 -3.22 5.53
C GLN A 180 -1.93 -2.01 6.40
N VAL A 181 -2.71 -1.72 7.44
CA VAL A 181 -2.36 -0.70 8.45
C VAL A 181 -1.02 -1.01 9.14
N ASN A 182 -0.62 -2.29 9.18
CA ASN A 182 0.66 -2.70 9.76
C ASN A 182 1.91 -2.29 8.95
N GLY A 183 1.83 -1.32 8.06
CA GLY A 183 3.04 -0.80 7.43
C GLY A 183 2.92 -0.40 5.97
N HIS A 184 1.76 -0.58 5.35
CA HIS A 184 1.55 -0.27 3.95
C HIS A 184 0.48 0.83 3.75
N PRO A 185 0.77 2.09 4.12
CA PRO A 185 -0.18 3.19 3.94
C PRO A 185 -0.55 3.41 2.47
N ASP A 186 0.30 3.05 1.54
CA ASP A 186 0.08 3.04 0.10
C ASP A 186 -1.06 2.10 -0.31
N LEU A 187 -1.19 0.93 0.33
CA LEU A 187 -2.25 -0.03 0.10
C LEU A 187 -3.53 0.28 0.89
N VAL A 188 -3.44 1.03 1.99
CA VAL A 188 -4.61 1.52 2.75
C VAL A 188 -5.33 2.66 2.01
N ASN A 189 -4.57 3.53 1.32
CA ASN A 189 -5.08 4.74 0.68
C ASN A 189 -5.62 4.47 -0.74
N GLN A 190 -6.72 3.71 -0.84
CA GLN A 190 -7.38 3.35 -2.10
C GLN A 190 -8.53 4.29 -2.49
N PHE A 191 -8.63 5.46 -1.88
CA PHE A 191 -9.79 6.35 -2.03
C PHE A 191 -10.02 6.87 -3.47
N LEU A 192 -9.00 6.85 -4.34
CA LEU A 192 -9.16 7.21 -5.75
C LEU A 192 -9.70 6.06 -6.61
N ILE A 193 -9.44 4.81 -6.23
CA ILE A 193 -9.79 3.61 -7.00
C ILE A 193 -11.28 3.54 -7.35
N PRO A 194 -12.25 3.76 -6.43
CA PRO A 194 -13.67 3.71 -6.81
C PRO A 194 -14.03 4.75 -7.87
N PHE A 195 -13.45 5.94 -7.82
CA PHE A 195 -13.68 6.99 -8.83
C PHE A 195 -13.02 6.64 -10.16
N ILE A 196 -11.82 6.07 -10.16
CA ILE A 196 -11.12 5.58 -11.36
C ILE A 196 -11.95 4.48 -12.04
N VAL A 197 -12.34 3.45 -11.28
CA VAL A 197 -13.13 2.33 -11.78
C VAL A 197 -14.47 2.83 -12.36
N TRP A 198 -15.20 3.65 -11.59
CA TRP A 198 -16.46 4.22 -12.06
C TRP A 198 -16.28 5.07 -13.32
N ARG A 199 -15.27 5.94 -13.34
CA ARG A 199 -15.03 6.81 -14.48
C ARG A 199 -14.60 6.00 -15.71
N ALA A 200 -13.78 4.96 -15.55
CA ALA A 200 -13.35 4.08 -16.63
C ALA A 200 -14.53 3.36 -17.30
N ILE A 201 -15.44 2.75 -16.55
CA ILE A 201 -16.62 2.05 -17.11
C ILE A 201 -17.69 3.02 -17.65
N SER A 202 -17.68 4.28 -17.20
CA SER A 202 -18.65 5.31 -17.63
C SER A 202 -18.10 6.28 -18.67
N LEU A 203 -16.90 6.05 -19.18
CA LEU A 203 -16.16 6.92 -20.09
C LEU A 203 -16.91 7.16 -21.41
N ARG A 204 -17.12 8.44 -21.79
CA ARG A 204 -17.88 8.82 -22.99
C ARG A 204 -17.32 9.99 -23.76
N THR A 205 -16.74 10.95 -23.07
CA THR A 205 -16.29 12.21 -23.65
C THR A 205 -14.81 12.42 -23.38
N ALA A 206 -14.18 13.28 -24.19
CA ALA A 206 -12.80 13.70 -23.93
C ALA A 206 -12.66 14.36 -22.54
N ARG A 207 -13.68 15.12 -22.07
CA ARG A 207 -13.68 15.70 -20.73
C ARG A 207 -13.65 14.63 -19.63
N ASP A 208 -14.44 13.56 -19.77
CA ASP A 208 -14.37 12.42 -18.84
C ASP A 208 -12.99 11.79 -18.86
N GLY A 209 -12.37 11.70 -20.05
CA GLY A 209 -11.03 11.20 -20.24
C GLY A 209 -9.95 12.04 -19.55
N VAL A 210 -10.04 13.38 -19.65
CA VAL A 210 -9.11 14.28 -18.92
C VAL A 210 -9.23 14.07 -17.40
N VAL A 211 -10.47 14.00 -16.88
CA VAL A 211 -10.68 13.75 -15.44
C VAL A 211 -10.11 12.39 -15.03
N LEU A 212 -10.34 11.34 -15.83
CA LEU A 212 -9.75 10.02 -15.56
C LEU A 212 -8.23 10.07 -15.62
N GLY A 213 -7.64 10.78 -16.60
CA GLY A 213 -6.20 10.96 -16.72
C GLY A 213 -5.58 11.64 -15.50
N LEU A 214 -6.22 12.65 -14.93
CA LEU A 214 -5.78 13.31 -13.69
C LEU A 214 -5.87 12.37 -12.49
N LEU A 215 -6.95 11.59 -12.36
CA LEU A 215 -7.10 10.59 -11.31
C LEU A 215 -6.05 9.49 -11.41
N VAL A 216 -5.79 8.98 -12.61
CA VAL A 216 -4.74 7.99 -12.90
C VAL A 216 -3.36 8.54 -12.53
N THR A 217 -3.09 9.79 -12.91
CA THR A 217 -1.82 10.46 -12.57
C THR A 217 -1.65 10.55 -11.05
N TRP A 218 -2.68 11.01 -10.33
CA TRP A 218 -2.59 11.10 -8.87
C TRP A 218 -2.41 9.70 -8.24
N GLN A 219 -3.17 8.69 -8.70
CA GLN A 219 -3.05 7.32 -8.21
C GLN A 219 -1.65 6.73 -8.47
N ALA A 220 -1.00 7.05 -9.58
CA ALA A 220 0.38 6.61 -9.85
C ALA A 220 1.37 7.13 -8.79
N PHE A 221 1.18 8.36 -8.29
CA PHE A 221 1.96 8.89 -7.15
C PHE A 221 1.51 8.37 -5.77
N LEU A 222 0.42 7.60 -5.69
CA LEU A 222 0.02 6.90 -4.48
C LEU A 222 0.52 5.46 -4.49
N ASN A 223 0.10 4.69 -5.49
CA ASN A 223 0.47 3.29 -5.65
C ASN A 223 0.13 2.82 -7.08
N GLU A 224 1.14 2.43 -7.83
CA GLU A 224 1.02 1.94 -9.21
C GLU A 224 0.47 0.51 -9.26
N GLU A 225 0.80 -0.32 -8.27
CA GLU A 225 0.32 -1.70 -8.17
C GLU A 225 -1.21 -1.75 -8.09
N LEU A 226 -1.82 -0.91 -7.25
CA LEU A 226 -3.29 -0.80 -7.16
C LEU A 226 -3.91 -0.27 -8.44
N LEU A 227 -3.24 0.65 -9.14
CA LEU A 227 -3.69 1.14 -10.43
C LEU A 227 -3.68 0.05 -11.49
N PHE A 228 -2.62 -0.75 -11.54
CA PHE A 228 -2.51 -1.92 -12.41
C PHE A 228 -3.60 -2.95 -12.10
N GLN A 229 -3.81 -3.30 -10.83
CA GLN A 229 -4.84 -4.23 -10.40
C GLN A 229 -6.25 -3.73 -10.76
N ALA A 230 -6.55 -2.44 -10.56
CA ALA A 230 -7.82 -1.84 -10.93
C ALA A 230 -8.05 -1.86 -12.46
N GLY A 231 -7.01 -1.56 -13.24
CA GLY A 231 -7.05 -1.64 -14.71
C GLY A 231 -7.33 -3.06 -15.20
N LEU A 232 -6.63 -4.06 -14.64
CA LEU A 232 -6.84 -5.46 -14.95
C LEU A 232 -8.25 -5.93 -14.56
N ALA A 233 -8.74 -5.55 -13.38
CA ALA A 233 -10.09 -5.88 -12.93
C ALA A 233 -11.17 -5.30 -13.86
N VAL A 234 -11.02 -4.04 -14.27
CA VAL A 234 -11.92 -3.39 -15.26
C VAL A 234 -11.85 -4.11 -16.61
N ALA A 235 -10.67 -4.46 -17.08
CA ALA A 235 -10.50 -5.17 -18.36
C ALA A 235 -11.20 -6.54 -18.34
N VAL A 236 -10.98 -7.35 -17.28
CA VAL A 236 -11.66 -8.65 -17.12
C VAL A 236 -13.17 -8.46 -16.99
N PHE A 237 -13.63 -7.48 -16.19
CA PHE A 237 -15.05 -7.18 -16.05
C PHE A 237 -15.70 -6.85 -17.39
N VAL A 238 -15.11 -5.93 -18.16
CA VAL A 238 -15.63 -5.49 -19.47
C VAL A 238 -15.61 -6.64 -20.48
N ALA A 239 -14.56 -7.44 -20.50
CA ALA A 239 -14.46 -8.61 -21.38
C ALA A 239 -15.59 -9.61 -21.11
N VAL A 240 -15.82 -9.97 -19.86
CA VAL A 240 -16.92 -10.88 -19.48
C VAL A 240 -18.29 -10.25 -19.75
N TYR A 241 -18.46 -8.95 -19.44
CA TYR A 241 -19.70 -8.25 -19.72
C TYR A 241 -20.01 -8.21 -21.23
N ALA A 242 -18.99 -8.06 -22.08
CA ALA A 242 -19.12 -8.06 -23.53
C ALA A 242 -19.61 -9.40 -24.08
N VAL A 243 -19.23 -10.52 -23.46
CA VAL A 243 -19.74 -11.86 -23.85
C VAL A 243 -21.25 -11.95 -23.65
N PHE A 244 -21.77 -11.40 -22.55
CA PHE A 244 -23.21 -11.45 -22.25
C PHE A 244 -24.05 -10.33 -22.88
N ARG A 245 -23.41 -9.19 -23.20
CA ARG A 245 -24.07 -7.98 -23.71
C ARG A 245 -23.27 -7.33 -24.87
N PRO A 246 -22.99 -8.08 -25.97
CA PRO A 246 -22.10 -7.60 -27.03
C PRO A 246 -22.62 -6.36 -27.75
N ALA A 247 -23.93 -6.24 -27.93
CA ALA A 247 -24.53 -5.09 -28.60
C ALA A 247 -24.35 -3.79 -27.81
N GLU A 248 -24.52 -3.86 -26.48
CA GLU A 248 -24.34 -2.71 -25.57
C GLU A 248 -22.88 -2.23 -25.56
N VAL A 249 -21.93 -3.16 -25.49
CA VAL A 249 -20.50 -2.83 -25.51
C VAL A 249 -20.11 -2.24 -26.86
N ARG A 250 -20.53 -2.86 -27.96
CA ARG A 250 -20.24 -2.37 -29.34
C ARG A 250 -20.75 -0.94 -29.57
N ALA A 251 -21.94 -0.62 -29.07
CA ALA A 251 -22.50 0.73 -29.19
C ALA A 251 -21.67 1.81 -28.45
N ARG A 252 -20.84 1.41 -27.51
CA ARG A 252 -20.02 2.32 -26.65
C ARG A 252 -18.58 2.42 -27.07
N VAL A 253 -18.09 1.58 -27.95
CA VAL A 253 -16.65 1.55 -28.32
C VAL A 253 -16.16 2.92 -28.79
N ARG A 254 -16.89 3.60 -29.70
CA ARG A 254 -16.44 4.91 -30.23
C ARG A 254 -16.33 6.01 -29.16
N PRO A 255 -17.39 6.29 -28.36
CA PRO A 255 -17.27 7.28 -27.27
C PRO A 255 -16.24 6.87 -26.22
N PHE A 256 -16.10 5.60 -25.90
CA PHE A 256 -15.07 5.09 -25.00
C PHE A 256 -13.66 5.38 -25.54
N LEU A 257 -13.38 5.10 -26.80
CA LEU A 257 -12.06 5.36 -27.40
C LEU A 257 -11.71 6.85 -27.39
N SER A 258 -12.65 7.75 -27.64
CA SER A 258 -12.43 9.20 -27.53
C SER A 258 -12.00 9.61 -26.12
N GLY A 259 -12.69 9.10 -25.10
CA GLY A 259 -12.31 9.35 -23.71
C GLY A 259 -10.98 8.70 -23.33
N LEU A 260 -10.74 7.46 -23.81
CA LEU A 260 -9.47 6.75 -23.55
C LEU A 260 -8.27 7.50 -24.12
N TRP A 261 -8.37 8.02 -25.36
CA TRP A 261 -7.30 8.84 -25.92
C TRP A 261 -7.02 10.09 -25.09
N ALA A 262 -8.05 10.78 -24.60
CA ALA A 262 -7.87 11.93 -23.73
C ALA A 262 -7.23 11.52 -22.39
N THR A 263 -7.59 10.34 -21.85
CA THR A 263 -6.95 9.79 -20.64
C THR A 263 -5.47 9.53 -20.85
N LEU A 264 -5.13 8.83 -21.94
CA LEU A 264 -3.75 8.48 -22.28
C LEU A 264 -2.89 9.72 -22.54
N LEU A 265 -3.44 10.72 -23.24
CA LEU A 265 -2.72 11.98 -23.48
C LEU A 265 -2.50 12.76 -22.19
N THR A 266 -3.51 12.85 -21.30
CA THR A 266 -3.40 13.59 -20.06
C THR A 266 -2.43 12.89 -19.10
N ALA A 267 -2.64 11.60 -18.82
CA ALA A 267 -1.77 10.84 -17.93
C ALA A 267 -0.36 10.70 -18.52
N GLY A 268 -0.26 10.43 -19.84
CA GLY A 268 1.03 10.31 -20.51
C GLY A 268 1.85 11.60 -20.46
N ALA A 269 1.22 12.75 -20.68
CA ALA A 269 1.92 14.04 -20.57
C ALA A 269 2.42 14.33 -19.14
N LEU A 270 1.62 14.02 -18.13
CA LEU A 270 1.95 14.28 -16.73
C LEU A 270 2.93 13.26 -16.13
N LEU A 271 2.85 12.00 -16.58
CA LEU A 271 3.69 10.92 -16.07
C LEU A 271 4.93 10.63 -16.94
N ALA A 272 5.07 11.24 -18.11
CA ALA A 272 6.18 10.96 -19.03
C ALA A 272 7.55 11.08 -18.34
N TYR A 273 7.82 12.20 -17.67
CA TYR A 273 9.08 12.42 -16.98
C TYR A 273 9.22 11.56 -15.71
N PRO A 274 8.22 11.49 -14.79
CA PRO A 274 8.29 10.62 -13.62
C PRO A 274 8.54 9.15 -13.98
N LEU A 275 7.81 8.58 -14.95
CA LEU A 275 8.00 7.19 -15.37
C LEU A 275 9.35 6.98 -16.08
N TRP A 276 9.77 7.93 -16.92
CA TRP A 276 11.12 7.87 -17.49
C TRP A 276 12.18 7.85 -16.38
N PHE A 277 12.02 8.70 -15.36
CA PHE A 277 12.93 8.75 -14.22
C PHE A 277 12.92 7.44 -13.42
N GLN A 278 11.76 6.84 -13.22
CA GLN A 278 11.59 5.55 -12.53
C GLN A 278 12.37 4.43 -13.21
N PHE A 279 12.22 4.29 -14.52
CA PHE A 279 12.75 3.14 -15.26
C PHE A 279 14.14 3.35 -15.84
N TYR A 280 14.57 4.60 -16.04
CA TYR A 280 15.83 4.94 -16.70
C TYR A 280 16.67 5.96 -15.93
N GLY A 281 16.17 6.49 -14.82
CA GLY A 281 16.90 7.42 -13.95
C GLY A 281 17.98 6.71 -13.12
N PRO A 282 18.74 7.48 -12.32
CA PRO A 282 19.73 6.89 -11.41
C PRO A 282 19.07 5.93 -10.42
N GLN A 283 19.77 4.87 -10.06
CA GLN A 283 19.29 3.84 -9.13
C GLN A 283 17.97 3.16 -9.55
N SER A 284 17.65 3.12 -10.85
CA SER A 284 16.54 2.32 -11.38
C SER A 284 16.91 0.83 -11.38
N TYR A 285 15.88 -0.03 -11.26
CA TYR A 285 16.02 -1.49 -11.23
C TYR A 285 14.86 -2.14 -11.99
N ARG A 286 14.91 -3.47 -12.16
CA ARG A 286 13.89 -4.28 -12.86
C ARG A 286 13.37 -5.39 -11.97
N GLY A 287 12.04 -5.52 -11.89
CA GLY A 287 11.36 -6.51 -11.07
C GLY A 287 11.54 -6.30 -9.57
N LEU A 288 10.75 -7.01 -8.78
CA LEU A 288 10.87 -7.02 -7.32
C LEU A 288 11.92 -8.05 -6.86
N PRO A 289 12.44 -7.92 -5.62
CA PRO A 289 13.28 -8.93 -5.01
C PRO A 289 12.61 -10.31 -5.03
N GLU A 290 13.37 -11.35 -5.34
CA GLU A 290 12.86 -12.73 -5.53
C GLU A 290 12.11 -13.25 -4.29
N ILE A 291 12.49 -12.81 -3.10
CA ILE A 291 11.84 -13.22 -1.86
C ILE A 291 10.34 -12.84 -1.83
N VAL A 292 9.97 -11.65 -2.31
CA VAL A 292 8.58 -11.21 -2.29
C VAL A 292 7.77 -11.75 -3.48
N LEU A 293 8.43 -12.02 -4.60
CA LEU A 293 7.81 -12.73 -5.72
C LEU A 293 7.45 -14.19 -5.36
N GLY A 294 8.10 -14.76 -4.36
CA GLY A 294 7.77 -16.07 -3.77
C GLY A 294 6.56 -16.05 -2.84
N TYR A 295 6.01 -14.88 -2.49
CA TYR A 295 4.82 -14.80 -1.64
C TYR A 295 3.59 -15.25 -2.42
N GLY A 296 2.82 -16.16 -1.83
CA GLY A 296 1.57 -16.67 -2.40
C GLY A 296 0.59 -17.02 -1.30
N THR A 297 -0.68 -16.80 -1.58
CA THR A 297 -1.79 -17.15 -0.67
C THR A 297 -1.93 -18.68 -0.58
N ASP A 298 -1.96 -19.24 0.62
CA ASP A 298 -2.38 -20.61 0.84
C ASP A 298 -3.90 -20.75 0.61
N VAL A 299 -4.35 -21.80 -0.04
CA VAL A 299 -5.79 -21.99 -0.33
C VAL A 299 -6.64 -21.97 0.94
N ARG A 300 -6.13 -22.47 2.06
CA ARG A 300 -6.87 -22.44 3.35
C ARG A 300 -6.99 -21.03 3.93
N ALA A 301 -6.13 -20.11 3.54
CA ALA A 301 -6.13 -18.72 4.00
C ALA A 301 -7.46 -18.00 3.67
N PHE A 302 -8.10 -18.32 2.55
CA PHE A 302 -9.39 -17.73 2.20
C PHE A 302 -10.49 -17.98 3.24
N ALA A 303 -10.46 -19.14 3.90
CA ALA A 303 -11.42 -19.51 4.93
C ALA A 303 -10.95 -19.19 6.36
N ALA A 304 -9.71 -18.74 6.53
CA ALA A 304 -9.12 -18.37 7.81
C ALA A 304 -9.56 -16.96 8.25
N PHE A 305 -9.35 -16.64 9.53
CA PHE A 305 -9.56 -15.32 10.10
C PHE A 305 -8.22 -14.63 10.31
N ALA A 306 -8.14 -13.37 9.94
CA ALA A 306 -6.93 -12.56 10.09
C ALA A 306 -6.65 -12.23 11.57
N GLN A 307 -5.39 -11.92 11.89
CA GLN A 307 -4.99 -11.53 13.24
C GLN A 307 -5.66 -10.21 13.69
N SER A 308 -5.98 -9.33 12.75
CA SER A 308 -6.70 -8.07 12.97
C SER A 308 -8.22 -8.19 12.97
N SER A 309 -8.77 -9.42 13.05
CA SER A 309 -10.21 -9.69 13.12
C SER A 309 -10.67 -9.94 14.57
N LEU A 310 -11.97 -9.77 14.83
CA LEU A 310 -12.58 -10.05 16.13
C LEU A 310 -12.36 -11.51 16.55
N VAL A 311 -12.62 -12.47 15.64
CA VAL A 311 -12.27 -13.87 15.82
C VAL A 311 -10.86 -14.09 15.30
N ARG A 312 -9.90 -14.18 16.23
CA ARG A 312 -8.51 -14.43 15.94
C ARG A 312 -8.24 -15.92 16.09
N HIS A 313 -7.81 -16.58 15.05
CA HIS A 313 -7.22 -17.90 15.16
C HIS A 313 -5.79 -17.80 14.64
N GLY A 314 -4.86 -18.50 15.32
CA GLY A 314 -3.44 -18.49 14.98
C GLY A 314 -3.23 -18.98 13.54
N ALA A 315 -3.41 -18.07 12.60
CA ALA A 315 -3.23 -18.27 11.18
C ALA A 315 -1.75 -18.32 10.77
N SER A 316 -0.86 -18.48 11.73
CA SER A 316 0.59 -18.35 11.60
C SER A 316 1.27 -19.26 10.57
N HIS A 317 0.54 -20.17 9.94
CA HIS A 317 1.12 -21.11 8.98
C HIS A 317 0.67 -20.91 7.52
N SER A 318 -0.22 -19.95 7.25
CA SER A 318 -0.84 -19.81 5.93
C SER A 318 -0.48 -18.54 5.17
N SER A 319 0.35 -17.65 5.71
CA SER A 319 0.88 -16.52 4.95
C SER A 319 2.40 -16.43 5.01
N TYR A 320 3.02 -16.32 3.84
CA TYR A 320 4.39 -15.88 3.70
C TYR A 320 4.39 -14.34 3.74
N GLY A 321 5.25 -13.72 4.52
CA GLY A 321 5.32 -12.25 4.66
C GLY A 321 4.63 -11.69 5.91
N GLY A 322 4.00 -12.55 6.73
CA GLY A 322 3.41 -12.15 8.00
C GLY A 322 2.04 -11.46 7.88
N PRO A 323 1.56 -10.82 8.97
CA PRO A 323 0.23 -10.22 9.04
C PRO A 323 -0.10 -9.20 7.94
N PRO A 324 0.83 -8.34 7.48
CA PRO A 324 0.55 -7.42 6.38
C PRO A 324 0.13 -8.10 5.08
N GLU A 325 0.51 -9.35 4.85
CA GLU A 325 0.17 -10.10 3.64
C GLU A 325 -1.05 -11.04 3.80
N GLU A 326 -1.80 -10.94 4.91
CA GLU A 326 -3.07 -11.67 5.13
C GLU A 326 -4.24 -11.03 4.33
N ASN A 327 -4.07 -10.83 3.01
CA ASN A 327 -4.99 -10.08 2.15
C ASN A 327 -6.29 -10.83 1.82
N THR A 328 -6.30 -12.15 1.95
CA THR A 328 -7.41 -13.04 1.54
C THR A 328 -8.12 -13.73 2.70
N PHE A 329 -7.86 -13.34 3.93
CA PHE A 329 -8.41 -13.96 5.14
C PHE A 329 -9.86 -13.52 5.41
N PHE A 330 -10.78 -13.97 4.54
CA PHE A 330 -12.19 -13.56 4.58
C PHE A 330 -13.03 -14.36 5.58
N GLY A 331 -12.56 -15.52 6.00
CA GLY A 331 -13.32 -16.44 6.86
C GLY A 331 -14.39 -17.22 6.12
N ALA A 332 -14.60 -18.48 6.50
CA ALA A 332 -15.59 -19.36 5.88
C ALA A 332 -17.03 -18.79 5.87
N PRO A 333 -17.53 -18.11 6.93
CA PRO A 333 -18.89 -17.56 6.91
C PRO A 333 -19.10 -16.52 5.81
N LEU A 334 -18.13 -15.62 5.56
CA LEU A 334 -18.23 -14.63 4.49
C LEU A 334 -18.19 -15.30 3.11
N LEU A 335 -17.32 -16.29 2.92
CA LEU A 335 -17.25 -17.00 1.63
C LEU A 335 -18.57 -17.71 1.31
N ILE A 336 -19.20 -18.32 2.31
CA ILE A 336 -20.52 -18.94 2.15
C ILE A 336 -21.57 -17.87 1.80
N ALA A 337 -21.58 -16.73 2.50
CA ALA A 337 -22.50 -15.63 2.20
C ALA A 337 -22.31 -15.09 0.77
N VAL A 338 -21.06 -14.91 0.32
CA VAL A 338 -20.74 -14.49 -1.06
C VAL A 338 -21.22 -15.53 -2.07
N GLY A 339 -20.99 -16.81 -1.81
CA GLY A 339 -21.53 -17.90 -2.66
C GLY A 339 -23.05 -17.85 -2.78
N LEU A 340 -23.77 -17.65 -1.65
CA LEU A 340 -25.22 -17.49 -1.65
C LEU A 340 -25.67 -16.26 -2.44
N ILE A 341 -24.97 -15.12 -2.32
CA ILE A 341 -25.25 -13.89 -3.09
C ILE A 341 -25.09 -14.16 -4.59
N VAL A 342 -24.00 -14.80 -4.97
CA VAL A 342 -23.72 -15.13 -6.37
C VAL A 342 -24.84 -16.01 -6.93
N VAL A 343 -25.19 -17.10 -6.25
CA VAL A 343 -26.29 -18.01 -6.68
C VAL A 343 -27.62 -17.26 -6.79
N TRP A 344 -27.97 -16.46 -5.78
CA TRP A 344 -29.23 -15.71 -5.73
C TRP A 344 -29.34 -14.69 -6.85
N LEU A 345 -28.27 -13.93 -7.14
CA LEU A 345 -28.29 -12.82 -8.07
C LEU A 345 -27.78 -13.19 -9.48
N TRP A 346 -27.24 -14.41 -9.68
CA TRP A 346 -26.62 -14.86 -10.93
C TRP A 346 -27.46 -14.64 -12.17
N ARG A 347 -28.74 -15.02 -12.12
CA ARG A 347 -29.65 -14.91 -13.26
C ARG A 347 -30.22 -13.50 -13.43
N ARG A 348 -30.16 -12.66 -12.38
CA ARG A 348 -30.78 -11.33 -12.36
C ARG A 348 -29.83 -10.25 -12.86
N HIS A 349 -28.52 -10.41 -12.63
CA HIS A 349 -27.54 -9.36 -12.92
C HIS A 349 -26.32 -9.90 -13.67
N VAL A 350 -26.10 -9.39 -14.91
CA VAL A 350 -24.89 -9.70 -15.69
C VAL A 350 -23.63 -9.20 -14.95
N ALA A 351 -23.71 -8.07 -14.25
CA ALA A 351 -22.61 -7.55 -13.44
C ALA A 351 -22.14 -8.55 -12.37
N VAL A 352 -23.05 -9.30 -11.73
CA VAL A 352 -22.68 -10.34 -10.75
C VAL A 352 -21.85 -11.44 -11.40
N ARG A 353 -22.20 -11.86 -12.63
CA ARG A 353 -21.41 -12.86 -13.37
C ARG A 353 -20.02 -12.35 -13.68
N ALA A 354 -19.90 -11.10 -14.14
CA ALA A 354 -18.61 -10.48 -14.45
C ALA A 354 -17.77 -10.30 -13.18
N LEU A 355 -18.34 -9.81 -12.07
CA LEU A 355 -17.68 -9.68 -10.78
C LEU A 355 -17.20 -11.04 -10.23
N THR A 356 -17.99 -12.10 -10.40
CA THR A 356 -17.58 -13.46 -9.99
C THR A 356 -16.35 -13.92 -10.77
N VAL A 357 -16.31 -13.68 -12.08
CA VAL A 357 -15.12 -14.04 -12.88
C VAL A 357 -13.91 -13.21 -12.46
N VAL A 358 -14.08 -11.90 -12.22
CA VAL A 358 -13.00 -11.06 -11.67
C VAL A 358 -12.49 -11.64 -10.36
N ALA A 359 -13.40 -11.99 -9.42
CA ALA A 359 -13.01 -12.60 -8.15
C ALA A 359 -12.21 -13.89 -8.34
N LEU A 360 -12.65 -14.79 -9.23
CA LEU A 360 -11.95 -16.05 -9.48
C LEU A 360 -10.57 -15.83 -10.12
N VAL A 361 -10.43 -14.89 -11.05
CA VAL A 361 -9.14 -14.55 -11.66
C VAL A 361 -8.16 -14.01 -10.62
N PHE A 362 -8.60 -13.04 -9.81
CA PHE A 362 -7.73 -12.44 -8.79
C PHE A 362 -7.42 -13.39 -7.63
N ALA A 363 -8.38 -14.23 -7.22
CA ALA A 363 -8.12 -15.31 -6.27
C ALA A 363 -7.08 -16.31 -6.81
N ALA A 364 -7.16 -16.67 -8.09
CA ALA A 364 -6.18 -17.55 -8.70
C ALA A 364 -4.79 -16.89 -8.77
N LEU A 365 -4.68 -15.63 -9.20
CA LEU A 365 -3.41 -14.89 -9.25
C LEU A 365 -2.78 -14.75 -7.85
N SER A 366 -3.58 -14.55 -6.80
CA SER A 366 -3.09 -14.42 -5.44
C SER A 366 -2.43 -15.70 -4.88
N LEU A 367 -2.70 -16.88 -5.47
CA LEU A 367 -2.03 -18.12 -5.09
C LEU A 367 -0.52 -18.11 -5.39
N GLY A 368 -0.07 -17.21 -6.26
CA GLY A 368 1.35 -17.05 -6.57
C GLY A 368 1.93 -18.05 -7.56
N ARG A 369 3.26 -18.15 -7.53
CA ARG A 369 4.06 -19.02 -8.41
C ARG A 369 3.89 -20.52 -8.10
N THR A 370 3.56 -20.85 -6.85
CA THR A 370 3.31 -22.22 -6.39
C THR A 370 2.02 -22.25 -5.59
N VAL A 371 1.17 -23.26 -5.82
CA VAL A 371 -0.07 -23.40 -5.03
C VAL A 371 0.20 -24.24 -3.79
N LYS A 372 -0.19 -23.70 -2.64
CA LYS A 372 -0.04 -24.34 -1.32
C LYS A 372 -1.38 -24.58 -0.66
N VAL A 373 -1.49 -25.69 0.08
CA VAL A 373 -2.64 -26.06 0.90
C VAL A 373 -2.16 -26.48 2.28
N GLY A 374 -2.42 -25.68 3.30
CA GLY A 374 -1.96 -25.93 4.67
C GLY A 374 -0.43 -25.94 4.79
N GLY A 375 0.26 -25.07 4.07
CA GLY A 375 1.72 -24.97 4.03
C GLY A 375 2.42 -25.96 3.09
N HIS A 376 1.72 -26.96 2.56
CA HIS A 376 2.29 -27.96 1.64
C HIS A 376 2.07 -27.55 0.18
N THR A 377 3.12 -27.58 -0.63
CA THR A 377 3.03 -27.33 -2.07
C THR A 377 2.30 -28.48 -2.76
N VAL A 378 1.17 -28.18 -3.40
CA VAL A 378 0.35 -29.16 -4.16
C VAL A 378 0.50 -28.98 -5.66
N LEU A 379 0.93 -27.80 -6.13
CA LEU A 379 1.20 -27.52 -7.53
C LEU A 379 2.44 -26.62 -7.63
N GLN A 380 3.47 -27.09 -8.37
CA GLN A 380 4.75 -26.40 -8.52
C GLN A 380 4.65 -25.17 -9.44
N HIS A 381 3.73 -25.17 -10.40
CA HIS A 381 3.49 -24.07 -11.32
C HIS A 381 2.09 -23.51 -11.07
N GLY A 382 2.01 -22.48 -10.23
CA GLY A 382 0.78 -21.77 -9.92
C GLY A 382 0.38 -20.78 -11.04
N PRO A 383 -0.81 -20.17 -10.96
CA PRO A 383 -1.31 -19.27 -11.98
C PRO A 383 -0.37 -18.10 -12.29
N MET A 384 0.33 -17.57 -11.28
CA MET A 384 1.25 -16.44 -11.46
C MET A 384 2.49 -16.82 -12.25
N SER A 385 2.96 -18.07 -12.20
CA SER A 385 4.12 -18.52 -12.98
C SER A 385 3.94 -18.46 -14.50
N LEU A 386 2.70 -18.31 -14.98
CA LEU A 386 2.40 -18.11 -16.39
C LEU A 386 2.58 -16.66 -16.85
N LEU A 387 2.59 -15.71 -15.91
CA LEU A 387 2.52 -14.28 -16.17
C LEU A 387 3.72 -13.50 -15.60
N ASP A 388 4.48 -14.07 -14.67
CA ASP A 388 5.58 -13.41 -13.95
C ASP A 388 6.78 -13.00 -14.82
N HIS A 389 6.85 -13.51 -16.06
CA HIS A 389 7.80 -13.07 -17.08
C HIS A 389 7.31 -11.84 -17.87
N LEU A 390 6.04 -11.44 -17.70
CA LEU A 390 5.47 -10.26 -18.35
C LEU A 390 5.74 -9.01 -17.50
N GLN A 391 6.16 -7.95 -18.17
CA GLN A 391 6.36 -6.66 -17.54
C GLN A 391 5.08 -6.21 -16.80
N LEU A 392 5.22 -5.64 -15.62
CA LEU A 392 4.22 -5.30 -14.61
C LEU A 392 3.81 -6.47 -13.70
N PHE A 393 3.69 -7.71 -14.19
CA PHE A 393 3.43 -8.86 -13.33
C PHE A 393 4.66 -9.26 -12.50
N ASP A 394 5.88 -9.01 -12.99
CA ASP A 394 7.14 -9.14 -12.26
C ASP A 394 7.33 -8.11 -11.14
N SER A 395 6.45 -7.13 -11.09
CA SER A 395 6.51 -5.99 -10.16
C SER A 395 5.34 -5.97 -9.16
N VAL A 396 4.55 -7.06 -9.06
CA VAL A 396 3.43 -7.22 -8.13
C VAL A 396 3.69 -8.35 -7.16
N VAL A 397 3.47 -8.11 -5.87
CA VAL A 397 3.49 -9.16 -4.85
C VAL A 397 2.24 -10.03 -5.00
N PRO A 398 2.35 -11.35 -5.26
CA PRO A 398 1.18 -12.17 -5.62
C PRO A 398 0.05 -12.15 -4.60
N THR A 399 0.33 -12.17 -3.28
CA THR A 399 -0.68 -12.10 -2.22
C THR A 399 -1.57 -10.86 -2.33
N ARG A 400 -1.05 -9.75 -2.87
CA ARG A 400 -1.73 -8.46 -2.99
C ARG A 400 -2.82 -8.44 -4.05
N PHE A 401 -2.84 -9.40 -4.99
CA PHE A 401 -4.02 -9.60 -5.85
C PHE A 401 -5.28 -9.92 -5.03
N GLY A 402 -5.12 -10.43 -3.80
CA GLY A 402 -6.20 -10.59 -2.83
C GLY A 402 -6.94 -9.31 -2.47
N LEU A 403 -6.26 -8.15 -2.52
CA LEU A 403 -6.89 -6.84 -2.24
C LEU A 403 -7.95 -6.46 -3.28
N ALA A 404 -7.81 -6.90 -4.53
CA ALA A 404 -8.82 -6.65 -5.57
C ALA A 404 -10.13 -7.42 -5.31
N LEU A 405 -10.12 -8.46 -4.46
CA LEU A 405 -11.34 -9.16 -4.04
C LEU A 405 -12.20 -8.30 -3.11
N VAL A 406 -11.59 -7.40 -2.34
CA VAL A 406 -12.28 -6.56 -1.36
C VAL A 406 -13.38 -5.71 -2.02
N PRO A 407 -13.10 -4.87 -3.05
CA PRO A 407 -14.14 -4.11 -3.72
C PRO A 407 -15.17 -4.99 -4.44
N VAL A 408 -14.77 -6.14 -4.98
CA VAL A 408 -15.71 -7.08 -5.61
C VAL A 408 -16.72 -7.61 -4.59
N ILE A 409 -16.26 -8.07 -3.43
CA ILE A 409 -17.11 -8.54 -2.35
C ILE A 409 -17.98 -7.38 -1.82
N ALA A 410 -17.42 -6.19 -1.66
CA ALA A 410 -18.16 -4.98 -1.24
C ALA A 410 -19.35 -4.68 -2.14
N ILE A 411 -19.16 -4.73 -3.47
CA ILE A 411 -20.22 -4.51 -4.45
C ILE A 411 -21.28 -5.63 -4.37
N LEU A 412 -20.85 -6.90 -4.24
CA LEU A 412 -21.77 -8.04 -4.09
C LEU A 412 -22.62 -7.93 -2.81
N LEU A 413 -22.00 -7.55 -1.69
CA LEU A 413 -22.71 -7.28 -0.43
C LEU A 413 -23.73 -6.16 -0.61
N ALA A 414 -23.33 -5.05 -1.24
CA ALA A 414 -24.23 -3.93 -1.52
C ALA A 414 -25.41 -4.36 -2.39
N PHE A 415 -25.19 -5.12 -3.48
CA PHE A 415 -26.28 -5.65 -4.29
C PHE A 415 -27.22 -6.56 -3.51
N SER A 416 -26.71 -7.38 -2.61
CA SER A 416 -27.54 -8.29 -1.81
C SER A 416 -28.44 -7.54 -0.81
N VAL A 417 -27.92 -6.50 -0.18
CA VAL A 417 -28.69 -5.65 0.75
C VAL A 417 -29.74 -4.85 -0.01
N ASP A 418 -29.40 -4.28 -1.18
CA ASP A 418 -30.33 -3.54 -2.03
C ASP A 418 -31.46 -4.44 -2.52
N ALA A 419 -31.15 -5.67 -2.97
CA ALA A 419 -32.13 -6.67 -3.38
C ALA A 419 -33.03 -7.15 -2.22
N ALA A 420 -32.46 -7.34 -1.04
CA ALA A 420 -33.23 -7.71 0.14
C ALA A 420 -34.18 -6.59 0.60
N ALA A 421 -33.76 -5.33 0.49
CA ALA A 421 -34.57 -4.16 0.86
C ALA A 421 -35.82 -4.01 -0.01
N THR A 422 -35.77 -4.47 -1.25
CA THR A 422 -36.89 -4.40 -2.23
C THR A 422 -37.84 -5.59 -2.16
N THR A 423 -37.51 -6.64 -1.39
CA THR A 423 -38.41 -7.81 -1.24
C THR A 423 -39.62 -7.50 -0.36
N SER A 424 -40.79 -8.03 -0.74
CA SER A 424 -42.04 -7.89 0.02
C SER A 424 -42.06 -8.72 1.32
N HIS A 425 -41.24 -9.78 1.40
CA HIS A 425 -41.25 -10.73 2.52
C HIS A 425 -40.32 -10.24 3.64
N ALA A 426 -40.90 -9.80 4.75
CA ALA A 426 -40.17 -9.30 5.91
C ALA A 426 -39.20 -10.35 6.49
N TRP A 427 -39.55 -11.62 6.53
CA TRP A 427 -38.71 -12.70 7.02
C TRP A 427 -37.42 -12.88 6.18
N LEU A 428 -37.47 -12.65 4.86
CA LEU A 428 -36.29 -12.69 4.01
C LEU A 428 -35.35 -11.53 4.34
N ARG A 429 -35.88 -10.33 4.58
CA ARG A 429 -35.07 -9.15 4.96
C ARG A 429 -34.35 -9.39 6.29
N TYR A 430 -35.07 -9.81 7.32
CA TYR A 430 -34.48 -10.08 8.64
C TYR A 430 -33.54 -11.28 8.60
N GLY A 431 -33.91 -12.36 7.92
CA GLY A 431 -33.07 -13.54 7.76
C GLY A 431 -31.78 -13.23 7.05
N TRP A 432 -31.85 -12.42 5.95
CA TRP A 432 -30.65 -11.97 5.25
C TRP A 432 -29.75 -11.07 6.10
N THR A 433 -30.35 -10.17 6.88
CA THR A 433 -29.59 -9.34 7.83
C THR A 433 -28.83 -10.21 8.83
N LEU A 434 -29.46 -11.25 9.39
CA LEU A 434 -28.80 -12.20 10.30
C LEU A 434 -27.65 -12.95 9.62
N VAL A 435 -27.83 -13.37 8.36
CA VAL A 435 -26.76 -14.01 7.59
C VAL A 435 -25.57 -13.07 7.41
N LEU A 436 -25.82 -11.80 7.08
CA LEU A 436 -24.76 -10.81 6.92
C LEU A 436 -24.06 -10.50 8.25
N VAL A 437 -24.80 -10.38 9.34
CA VAL A 437 -24.20 -10.19 10.68
C VAL A 437 -23.34 -11.39 11.04
N ALA A 438 -23.83 -12.61 10.84
CA ALA A 438 -23.06 -13.83 11.11
C ALA A 438 -21.80 -13.96 10.24
N ALA A 439 -21.85 -13.44 9.01
CA ALA A 439 -20.72 -13.45 8.09
C ALA A 439 -19.68 -12.36 8.40
N LEU A 440 -20.12 -11.17 8.78
CA LEU A 440 -19.24 -9.99 8.93
C LEU A 440 -18.74 -9.80 10.37
N LEU A 441 -19.50 -10.21 11.38
CA LEU A 441 -19.11 -10.03 12.78
C LEU A 441 -17.79 -10.74 13.14
N PRO A 442 -17.52 -11.98 12.71
CA PRO A 442 -16.25 -12.64 13.01
C PRO A 442 -15.02 -11.92 12.46
N ILE A 443 -15.17 -11.25 11.31
CA ILE A 443 -14.11 -10.49 10.64
C ILE A 443 -14.14 -8.99 10.98
N ALA A 444 -14.98 -8.57 11.95
CA ALA A 444 -15.02 -7.19 12.37
C ALA A 444 -13.61 -6.70 12.80
N PRO A 445 -13.24 -5.45 12.47
CA PRO A 445 -11.88 -4.96 12.66
C PRO A 445 -11.51 -4.87 14.15
N TRP A 446 -10.30 -5.30 14.47
CA TRP A 446 -9.69 -5.16 15.78
C TRP A 446 -8.49 -4.19 15.70
N PRO A 447 -8.18 -3.45 16.78
CA PRO A 447 -7.03 -2.55 16.79
C PRO A 447 -5.73 -3.26 16.44
N VAL A 448 -4.94 -2.63 15.57
CA VAL A 448 -3.60 -3.12 15.25
C VAL A 448 -2.69 -3.00 16.47
N PRO A 449 -1.85 -4.01 16.73
CA PRO A 449 -0.97 -3.99 17.90
C PRO A 449 0.13 -2.94 17.73
N ALA A 450 0.39 -2.19 18.80
CA ALA A 450 1.47 -1.22 18.89
C ALA A 450 2.33 -1.50 20.12
N GLU A 451 3.63 -1.27 20.02
CA GLU A 451 4.62 -1.43 21.08
C GLU A 451 5.46 -0.17 21.24
N ARG A 452 6.27 -0.12 22.30
CA ARG A 452 7.13 1.04 22.53
C ARG A 452 8.20 1.12 21.44
N ALA A 453 8.28 2.29 20.79
CA ALA A 453 9.33 2.58 19.81
C ALA A 453 10.73 2.51 20.46
N ALA A 454 11.71 2.06 19.70
CA ALA A 454 13.09 2.03 20.15
C ALA A 454 13.59 3.46 20.39
N PRO A 455 14.31 3.72 21.48
CA PRO A 455 14.80 5.06 21.77
C PRO A 455 15.88 5.49 20.77
N VAL A 456 15.80 6.72 20.32
CA VAL A 456 16.85 7.35 19.52
C VAL A 456 18.00 7.76 20.45
N PRO A 457 19.28 7.45 20.11
CA PRO A 457 20.42 7.84 20.93
C PRO A 457 20.51 9.35 21.13
N GLY A 458 20.79 9.76 22.38
CA GLY A 458 20.94 11.17 22.73
C GLY A 458 22.03 11.90 21.92
N PHE A 459 22.99 11.17 21.37
CA PHE A 459 24.00 11.68 20.45
C PHE A 459 23.37 12.38 19.21
N PHE A 460 22.32 11.81 18.64
CA PHE A 460 21.62 12.39 17.51
C PHE A 460 20.63 13.48 17.95
N THR A 461 19.81 13.23 18.97
CA THR A 461 18.78 14.17 19.41
C THR A 461 19.35 15.44 20.06
N SER A 462 20.58 15.40 20.63
CA SER A 462 21.25 16.57 21.19
C SER A 462 22.00 17.42 20.16
N GLY A 463 22.12 16.95 18.91
CA GLY A 463 22.91 17.61 17.87
C GLY A 463 24.44 17.44 18.02
N GLN A 464 24.93 16.61 18.95
CA GLN A 464 26.38 16.38 19.11
C GLN A 464 27.05 15.82 17.86
N TRP A 465 26.31 15.11 17.02
CA TRP A 465 26.81 14.53 15.77
C TRP A 465 27.39 15.59 14.81
N HIS A 466 26.92 16.83 14.82
CA HIS A 466 27.45 17.93 13.99
C HIS A 466 28.96 18.20 14.21
N GLN A 467 29.49 17.84 15.36
CA GLN A 467 30.94 18.00 15.65
C GLN A 467 31.81 17.01 14.86
N TYR A 468 31.21 15.94 14.38
CA TYR A 468 31.89 14.82 13.73
C TYR A 468 31.60 14.70 12.24
N VAL A 469 30.45 15.16 11.78
CA VAL A 469 29.94 14.92 10.42
C VAL A 469 29.82 16.24 9.66
N PRO A 470 30.77 16.53 8.76
CA PRO A 470 30.65 17.63 7.80
C PRO A 470 29.47 17.43 6.82
N ASP A 471 28.98 18.50 6.20
CA ASP A 471 27.76 18.50 5.36
C ASP A 471 27.78 17.53 4.17
N ASP A 472 28.98 17.21 3.65
CA ASP A 472 29.18 16.35 2.47
C ASP A 472 29.56 14.91 2.82
N GLU A 473 29.77 14.62 4.12
CA GLU A 473 30.10 13.28 4.61
C GLU A 473 28.86 12.52 5.10
N SER A 474 29.03 11.23 5.30
CA SER A 474 27.95 10.32 5.69
C SER A 474 28.16 9.71 7.07
N VAL A 475 27.07 9.19 7.64
CA VAL A 475 27.06 8.40 8.88
C VAL A 475 26.87 6.93 8.54
N PHE A 476 27.82 6.10 8.95
CA PHE A 476 27.70 4.65 8.87
C PHE A 476 27.19 4.10 10.21
N VAL A 477 25.91 3.79 10.27
CA VAL A 477 25.36 3.01 11.40
C VAL A 477 25.50 1.53 11.06
N VAL A 478 26.06 0.74 11.97
CA VAL A 478 26.46 -0.66 11.70
C VAL A 478 25.35 -1.51 11.08
N ASN A 479 24.11 -1.31 11.53
CA ASN A 479 22.96 -2.08 11.02
C ASN A 479 22.31 -1.48 9.77
N SER A 480 22.75 -0.32 9.27
CA SER A 480 22.09 0.35 8.12
C SER A 480 22.39 -0.27 6.76
N VAL A 481 23.42 -1.09 6.66
CA VAL A 481 23.90 -1.66 5.37
C VAL A 481 23.23 -2.97 4.97
N PHE A 482 22.27 -3.45 5.74
CA PHE A 482 21.48 -4.64 5.40
C PHE A 482 20.02 -4.43 5.80
N TRP A 483 19.11 -5.01 5.01
CA TRP A 483 17.67 -4.80 5.16
C TRP A 483 17.09 -5.30 6.48
N VAL A 484 17.67 -6.36 7.08
CA VAL A 484 17.25 -6.87 8.39
C VAL A 484 17.93 -6.08 9.50
N GLY A 485 17.16 -5.26 10.22
CA GLY A 485 17.66 -4.46 11.36
C GLY A 485 18.08 -3.02 11.01
N SER A 486 17.91 -2.58 9.75
CA SER A 486 18.13 -1.18 9.37
C SER A 486 17.04 -0.23 9.88
N PHE A 487 15.95 -0.73 10.41
CA PHE A 487 14.74 0.02 10.73
C PHE A 487 14.99 1.13 11.75
N THR A 488 15.55 0.78 12.91
CA THR A 488 15.83 1.75 13.97
C THR A 488 16.87 2.80 13.57
N THR A 489 17.70 2.52 12.55
CA THR A 489 18.71 3.49 12.08
C THR A 489 18.06 4.60 11.26
N MET A 490 16.96 4.30 10.55
CA MET A 490 16.16 5.31 9.86
C MET A 490 15.46 6.25 10.86
N ASP A 491 15.05 5.76 12.03
CA ASP A 491 14.47 6.60 13.08
C ASP A 491 15.48 7.62 13.61
N TRP A 492 16.78 7.26 13.63
CA TRP A 492 17.81 8.19 14.06
C TRP A 492 18.00 9.33 13.04
N ASP A 493 17.94 9.01 11.75
CA ASP A 493 17.96 10.00 10.68
C ASP A 493 16.68 10.84 10.69
N ASN A 494 15.52 10.22 10.88
CA ASN A 494 14.24 10.91 11.07
C ASN A 494 14.29 11.92 12.25
N ALA A 495 14.87 11.53 13.36
CA ALA A 495 14.99 12.39 14.54
C ALA A 495 15.90 13.61 14.31
N THR A 496 16.81 13.55 13.34
CA THR A 496 17.64 14.70 12.93
C THR A 496 17.02 15.54 11.82
N GLY A 497 15.83 15.15 11.31
CA GLY A 497 15.21 15.77 10.16
C GLY A 497 15.95 15.47 8.85
N GLN A 498 16.62 14.30 8.76
CA GLN A 498 17.46 13.88 7.63
C GLN A 498 18.61 14.86 7.34
N ALA A 499 19.25 15.31 8.40
CA ALA A 499 20.27 16.34 8.28
C ALA A 499 21.66 15.79 7.92
N TYR A 500 21.85 14.47 7.89
CA TYR A 500 23.07 13.82 7.40
C TYR A 500 22.77 12.77 6.33
N ARG A 501 23.77 12.41 5.53
CA ARG A 501 23.65 11.32 4.56
C ARG A 501 23.90 10.00 5.26
N MET A 502 22.95 9.06 5.14
CA MET A 502 23.06 7.73 5.74
C MET A 502 23.67 6.72 4.76
N VAL A 503 24.65 5.94 5.24
CA VAL A 503 25.15 4.78 4.50
C VAL A 503 24.09 3.67 4.58
N GLY A 504 23.57 3.24 3.44
CA GLY A 504 22.53 2.21 3.38
C GLY A 504 21.13 2.75 3.72
N GLY A 505 20.39 2.01 4.50
CA GLY A 505 18.98 2.24 4.83
C GLY A 505 18.06 1.21 4.20
N TYR A 506 16.75 1.31 4.47
CA TYR A 506 15.74 0.48 3.84
C TYR A 506 15.13 1.19 2.63
N PHE A 507 15.29 0.61 1.46
CA PHE A 507 14.78 1.08 0.16
C PHE A 507 14.90 -0.07 -0.85
N LEU A 508 14.24 0.07 -2.00
CA LEU A 508 14.48 -0.76 -3.17
C LEU A 508 15.50 -0.09 -4.09
N GLY A 509 16.52 -0.82 -4.48
CA GLY A 509 17.58 -0.36 -5.37
C GLY A 509 18.12 -1.47 -6.27
N PRO A 510 19.04 -1.15 -7.20
CA PRO A 510 19.58 -2.13 -8.13
C PRO A 510 20.67 -3.00 -7.51
N PHE A 511 20.63 -4.29 -7.82
CA PHE A 511 21.81 -5.14 -7.78
C PHE A 511 22.76 -4.82 -8.96
N PRO A 512 23.99 -5.36 -9.00
CA PRO A 512 24.92 -5.16 -10.12
C PRO A 512 24.37 -5.60 -11.49
N ASP A 513 23.43 -6.54 -11.54
CA ASP A 513 22.72 -7.01 -12.73
C ASP A 513 21.45 -6.22 -13.04
N ALA A 514 21.22 -5.13 -12.32
CA ALA A 514 20.03 -4.29 -12.37
C ALA A 514 18.73 -4.95 -11.91
N SER A 515 18.74 -6.10 -11.26
CA SER A 515 17.56 -6.65 -10.57
C SER A 515 17.27 -5.89 -9.29
N GLY A 516 16.00 -5.89 -8.85
CA GLY A 516 15.58 -5.21 -7.62
C GLY A 516 16.11 -5.90 -6.36
N ASN A 517 16.58 -5.11 -5.40
CA ASN A 517 17.06 -5.56 -4.11
C ASN A 517 16.60 -4.64 -2.97
N TYR A 518 16.49 -5.21 -1.77
CA TYR A 518 16.31 -4.42 -0.54
C TYR A 518 17.66 -3.92 -0.04
N GLY A 519 17.79 -2.60 0.08
CA GLY A 519 19.01 -1.92 0.50
C GLY A 519 20.12 -1.94 -0.56
N PRO A 520 21.34 -1.50 -0.19
CA PRO A 520 22.48 -1.46 -1.11
C PRO A 520 23.04 -2.87 -1.40
N PRO A 521 23.71 -3.07 -2.54
CA PRO A 521 24.57 -4.23 -2.73
C PRO A 521 25.61 -4.33 -1.59
N LEU A 522 25.79 -5.54 -1.06
CA LEU A 522 26.70 -5.75 0.07
C LEU A 522 28.15 -5.51 -0.36
N ARG A 523 28.86 -4.70 0.43
CA ARG A 523 30.30 -4.51 0.33
C ARG A 523 31.01 -5.41 1.36
N PRO A 524 32.32 -5.69 1.22
CA PRO A 524 33.04 -6.60 2.10
C PRO A 524 32.91 -6.30 3.60
N THR A 525 32.85 -5.02 3.98
CA THR A 525 32.61 -4.65 5.39
C THR A 525 31.18 -5.01 5.84
N ALA A 526 30.19 -4.77 4.99
CA ALA A 526 28.80 -5.11 5.29
C ALA A 526 28.64 -6.64 5.42
N GLU A 527 29.25 -7.43 4.53
CA GLU A 527 29.24 -8.90 4.61
C GLU A 527 29.88 -9.42 5.90
N LEU A 528 31.00 -8.84 6.30
CA LEU A 528 31.64 -9.19 7.57
C LEU A 528 30.73 -8.90 8.77
N LEU A 529 30.13 -7.72 8.82
CA LEU A 529 29.30 -7.30 9.96
C LEU A 529 27.97 -8.07 10.00
N ILE A 530 27.34 -8.35 8.87
CA ILE A 530 26.10 -9.14 8.82
C ILE A 530 26.32 -10.57 9.33
N ASN A 531 27.47 -11.20 8.99
CA ASN A 531 27.80 -12.51 9.51
C ASN A 531 27.94 -12.51 11.04
N ILE A 532 28.45 -11.42 11.62
CA ILE A 532 28.54 -11.30 13.08
C ILE A 532 27.14 -11.09 13.67
N VAL A 533 26.32 -10.24 13.07
CA VAL A 533 24.95 -9.98 13.53
C VAL A 533 24.09 -11.27 13.48
N GLN A 534 24.27 -12.10 12.46
CA GLN A 534 23.48 -13.33 12.30
C GLN A 534 23.99 -14.50 13.14
N TYR A 535 25.31 -14.67 13.25
CA TYR A 535 25.91 -15.90 13.79
C TYR A 535 26.77 -15.67 15.04
N GLY A 536 27.04 -14.43 15.45
CA GLY A 536 27.84 -14.13 16.64
C GLY A 536 29.31 -14.55 16.51
N ALA A 537 29.82 -14.68 15.28
CA ALA A 537 31.19 -15.17 15.06
C ALA A 537 32.22 -14.16 15.61
N SER A 538 33.03 -14.59 16.60
CA SER A 538 34.21 -13.83 17.03
C SER A 538 35.34 -14.04 16.03
N THR A 539 35.79 -12.97 15.37
CA THR A 539 36.77 -13.06 14.30
C THR A 539 37.98 -12.18 14.61
N ARG A 540 39.18 -12.74 14.46
CA ARG A 540 40.40 -11.95 14.40
C ARG A 540 40.51 -11.30 13.02
N ILE A 541 40.55 -9.99 12.98
CA ILE A 541 40.55 -9.21 11.75
C ILE A 541 41.89 -9.31 11.04
N THR A 542 41.85 -9.71 9.79
CA THR A 542 43.02 -9.81 8.89
C THR A 542 43.41 -8.45 8.30
N ALA A 543 44.64 -8.36 7.78
CA ALA A 543 45.10 -7.17 7.08
C ALA A 543 44.24 -6.86 5.83
N ALA A 544 43.77 -7.89 5.13
CA ALA A 544 42.87 -7.74 3.97
C ALA A 544 41.51 -7.13 4.35
N GLN A 545 40.89 -7.60 5.46
CA GLN A 545 39.64 -7.04 5.97
C GLN A 545 39.79 -5.58 6.41
N ARG A 546 40.91 -5.21 7.05
CA ARG A 546 41.20 -3.80 7.35
C ARG A 546 41.35 -2.93 6.11
N ALA A 547 42.00 -3.46 5.06
CA ALA A 547 42.14 -2.75 3.80
C ALA A 547 40.78 -2.56 3.12
N ALA A 548 39.92 -3.60 3.12
CA ALA A 548 38.55 -3.55 2.60
C ALA A 548 37.70 -2.52 3.39
N PHE A 549 37.78 -2.53 4.73
CA PHE A 549 37.08 -1.55 5.56
C PHE A 549 37.47 -0.09 5.20
N ARG A 550 38.77 0.19 5.03
CA ARG A 550 39.23 1.51 4.61
C ARG A 550 38.73 1.90 3.23
N ALA A 551 38.70 0.94 2.30
CA ALA A 551 38.15 1.17 0.97
C ALA A 551 36.66 1.45 1.01
N ASP A 552 35.90 0.76 1.88
CA ASP A 552 34.47 0.95 2.05
C ASP A 552 34.16 2.30 2.73
N VAL A 553 34.90 2.68 3.78
CA VAL A 553 34.78 4.00 4.44
C VAL A 553 35.00 5.14 3.44
N ARG A 554 36.03 5.03 2.59
CA ARG A 554 36.27 6.02 1.51
C ARG A 554 35.15 6.06 0.48
N TYR A 555 34.68 4.88 0.05
CA TYR A 555 33.57 4.80 -0.91
C TYR A 555 32.29 5.44 -0.38
N TRP A 556 31.96 5.19 0.91
CA TRP A 556 30.77 5.75 1.54
C TRP A 556 30.93 7.22 1.93
N HIS A 557 32.13 7.80 1.87
CA HIS A 557 32.46 9.11 2.43
C HIS A 557 32.06 9.21 3.92
N ALA A 558 32.30 8.12 4.67
CA ALA A 558 31.83 8.04 6.04
C ALA A 558 32.75 8.84 6.99
N ALA A 559 32.16 9.77 7.75
CA ALA A 559 32.85 10.52 8.81
C ALA A 559 32.98 9.69 10.07
N ILE A 560 31.92 8.98 10.42
CA ILE A 560 31.81 8.19 11.65
C ILE A 560 31.16 6.83 11.41
N VAL A 561 31.55 5.87 12.26
CA VAL A 561 30.85 4.59 12.42
C VAL A 561 30.16 4.61 13.78
N VAL A 562 28.88 4.24 13.82
CA VAL A 562 28.06 4.23 15.05
C VAL A 562 27.50 2.85 15.31
N LEU A 563 27.63 2.37 16.56
CA LEU A 563 27.08 1.09 17.03
C LEU A 563 26.04 1.33 18.13
N SER A 564 24.83 0.80 17.91
CA SER A 564 23.77 0.79 18.92
C SER A 564 24.09 -0.18 20.06
N PRO A 565 23.82 0.16 21.33
CA PRO A 565 23.88 -0.81 22.43
C PRO A 565 22.88 -1.97 22.29
N ALA A 566 21.80 -1.76 21.51
CA ALA A 566 20.79 -2.78 21.23
C ALA A 566 21.17 -3.70 20.05
N ALA A 567 22.33 -3.50 19.41
CA ALA A 567 22.77 -4.35 18.31
C ALA A 567 22.97 -5.80 18.77
N PRO A 568 22.51 -6.80 18.00
CA PRO A 568 22.83 -8.19 18.26
C PRO A 568 24.35 -8.40 18.32
N HIS A 569 24.79 -9.23 19.23
CA HIS A 569 26.22 -9.52 19.39
C HIS A 569 27.12 -8.27 19.59
N TYR A 570 26.62 -7.30 20.37
CA TYR A 570 27.23 -5.99 20.60
C TYR A 570 28.72 -6.03 20.93
N ASP A 571 29.14 -6.92 21.85
CA ASP A 571 30.55 -7.00 22.26
C ASP A 571 31.47 -7.52 21.15
N GLN A 572 30.96 -8.47 20.33
CA GLN A 572 31.69 -8.98 19.18
C GLN A 572 31.83 -7.89 18.11
N LEU A 573 30.72 -7.18 17.79
CA LEU A 573 30.73 -6.05 16.86
C LEU A 573 31.70 -4.95 17.31
N ARG A 574 31.65 -4.55 18.59
CA ARG A 574 32.57 -3.58 19.17
C ARG A 574 34.02 -4.01 18.97
N ASN A 575 34.35 -5.26 19.38
CA ASN A 575 35.72 -5.78 19.27
C ASN A 575 36.20 -5.79 17.81
N VAL A 576 35.36 -6.18 16.88
CA VAL A 576 35.69 -6.18 15.45
C VAL A 576 35.90 -4.76 14.94
N LEU A 577 35.05 -3.81 15.31
CA LEU A 577 35.19 -2.40 14.92
C LEU A 577 36.44 -1.75 15.49
N ASP A 578 36.79 -2.06 16.77
CA ASP A 578 38.04 -1.60 17.35
C ASP A 578 39.27 -2.13 16.56
N GLN A 579 39.23 -3.39 16.09
CA GLN A 579 40.27 -3.97 15.25
C GLN A 579 40.33 -3.40 13.83
N LEU A 580 39.15 -3.12 13.23
CA LEU A 580 39.04 -2.55 11.86
C LEU A 580 39.57 -1.10 11.81
N THR A 581 39.18 -0.30 12.81
CA THR A 581 39.56 1.12 12.90
C THR A 581 40.99 1.31 13.49
N GLY A 582 41.46 0.31 14.23
CA GLY A 582 42.71 0.39 14.98
C GLY A 582 42.65 1.30 16.20
N ARG A 583 41.46 1.66 16.67
CA ARG A 583 41.19 2.58 17.78
C ARG A 583 40.02 2.06 18.61
N PRO A 584 40.04 2.29 19.94
CA PRO A 584 38.88 1.97 20.77
C PRO A 584 37.72 2.91 20.49
N ALA A 585 36.50 2.40 20.71
CA ALA A 585 35.28 3.20 20.60
C ALA A 585 35.25 4.38 21.56
N GLN A 586 34.74 5.52 21.14
CA GLN A 586 34.30 6.61 22.00
C GLN A 586 32.89 6.36 22.49
N ARG A 587 32.64 6.58 23.79
CA ARG A 587 31.29 6.53 24.34
C ARG A 587 30.60 7.88 24.12
N VAL A 588 29.47 7.86 23.44
CA VAL A 588 28.60 9.01 23.26
C VAL A 588 27.22 8.71 23.87
N PRO A 589 26.36 9.70 24.11
CA PRO A 589 25.04 9.46 24.68
C PRO A 589 24.20 8.45 23.87
N GLY A 590 24.02 7.25 24.40
CA GLY A 590 23.20 6.19 23.80
C GLY A 590 23.88 5.37 22.70
N ALA A 591 25.18 5.54 22.40
CA ALA A 591 25.88 4.77 21.37
C ALA A 591 27.39 4.67 21.60
N LEU A 592 28.06 3.83 20.78
CA LEU A 592 29.50 3.87 20.57
C LEU A 592 29.80 4.50 19.20
N LEU A 593 30.90 5.25 19.14
CA LEU A 593 31.33 5.98 17.96
C LEU A 593 32.82 5.72 17.68
N TRP A 594 33.15 5.60 16.40
CA TRP A 594 34.51 5.65 15.85
C TRP A 594 34.58 6.77 14.81
N ASP A 595 35.47 7.75 15.06
CA ASP A 595 35.79 8.78 14.08
C ASP A 595 36.71 8.16 13.00
N VAL A 596 36.24 8.08 11.77
CA VAL A 596 36.94 7.42 10.66
C VAL A 596 37.40 8.42 9.57
N ARG A 597 37.25 9.71 9.79
CA ARG A 597 37.66 10.78 8.82
C ARG A 597 39.13 10.65 8.41
N THR A 598 40.01 10.24 9.31
CA THR A 598 41.44 10.00 9.00
C THR A 598 41.69 8.74 8.16
N LEU A 599 40.68 7.89 7.94
CA LEU A 599 40.76 6.67 7.11
C LEU A 599 40.22 6.92 5.69
N SER A 600 39.48 8.00 5.53
CA SER A 600 38.89 8.44 4.23
C SER A 600 39.87 9.25 3.37
N GLY A 601 40.95 9.79 3.97
CA GLY A 601 42.01 10.56 3.29
C GLY A 601 43.04 9.70 2.54
#